data_164bacf8b8485cc05d13609ac1a73660
#
_entry.id   164bacf8b8485cc05d13609ac1a73660
#
_cell.length_a   1.000
_cell.length_b   1.000
_cell.length_c   1.000
_cell.angle_alpha   90.00
_cell.angle_beta   90.00
_cell.angle_gamma   90.00
#
_symmetry.space_group_name_H-M   'P 1'
#
loop_
_entity.id
_entity.type
_entity.pdbx_description
1 polymer ?
#
loop_
_entity_poly.entity_id
_entity_poly.type
_entity_poly.pdbx_seq_one_letter_code
_entity_poly.pdbx_strand_id
1 'polypeptide(L)'
;MNLKFIAASTVLALSILAIAGEVTFDFKCNKETPFCKAGEKITITAQALVDGKPSEKQKISCYFTFNDKKIKSLRKVSADKPYTFEYTPDSPGWIALRVYAVDEKGKPLSKRTKRRRSQNIYGGYGVMVDADKLTQSVPEPADFDEFWNKVKAELAAVPMKEIEKKHVKNKVADVFDMKISCAGDKPVSGYLCMPKNAKPKSLPAILFFHGAGVNSSYANVSRAAQGFIYFDVNAHGIENGKRGNFYSDLRANYYLPKGKVGYPHWGKDDRDTFYFKGMFMRVMRALEYVKSLPQWDGKHLIVCGSSQGGAQVLAACGLDKDITFAKCEVPAMCDHAGCLVKHASGWPKLIKLKKDGKPVDPKVVVCAGYFDGVHFAKRIKCPIYFSTGGIDFTCPPSSVYKAYHNVPNGVFKNIEYTPTGNHGGSKNKSFESAMLKHIKE
;
A
#
# COMPACT_ATOMS: atom_id res chain seq x y z
N MET A 1 27.54 68.85 -24.04
CA MET A 1 27.52 67.87 -22.95
C MET A 1 26.81 66.65 -23.45
N ASN A 2 27.55 65.63 -23.93
CA ASN A 2 27.01 64.48 -24.61
C ASN A 2 26.78 63.35 -23.61
N LEU A 3 25.53 62.96 -23.34
CA LEU A 3 25.22 61.72 -22.60
C LEU A 3 25.15 60.56 -23.60
N LYS A 4 26.07 59.61 -23.48
CA LYS A 4 25.99 58.30 -24.16
C LYS A 4 25.10 57.37 -23.37
N PHE A 5 23.98 56.94 -23.95
CA PHE A 5 23.19 55.81 -23.44
C PHE A 5 23.88 54.49 -23.83
N ILE A 6 24.26 53.73 -22.83
CA ILE A 6 24.71 52.34 -23.00
C ILE A 6 23.48 51.46 -22.87
N ALA A 7 23.04 50.86 -24.00
CA ALA A 7 22.01 49.86 -24.01
C ALA A 7 22.62 48.51 -23.55
N ALA A 8 22.24 48.05 -22.39
CA ALA A 8 22.56 46.70 -21.92
C ALA A 8 21.57 45.70 -22.55
N SER A 9 22.04 44.98 -23.55
CA SER A 9 21.29 43.85 -24.15
C SER A 9 21.27 42.68 -23.18
N THR A 10 20.16 42.52 -22.48
CA THR A 10 19.92 41.31 -21.67
C THR A 10 19.52 40.18 -22.63
N VAL A 11 20.44 39.29 -22.93
CA VAL A 11 20.17 38.05 -23.64
C VAL A 11 19.40 37.13 -22.69
N LEU A 12 18.09 37.09 -22.85
CA LEU A 12 17.22 36.14 -22.20
C LEU A 12 17.47 34.76 -22.85
N ALA A 13 18.30 33.92 -22.22
CA ALA A 13 18.44 32.54 -22.64
C ALA A 13 17.14 31.79 -22.31
N LEU A 14 16.23 31.78 -23.30
CA LEU A 14 15.13 30.81 -23.30
C LEU A 14 15.77 29.41 -23.41
N SER A 15 15.88 28.72 -22.28
CA SER A 15 16.07 27.28 -22.29
C SER A 15 14.81 26.67 -22.89
N ILE A 16 14.85 26.41 -24.20
CA ILE A 16 13.88 25.54 -24.85
C ILE A 16 14.01 24.19 -24.13
N LEU A 17 13.08 23.90 -23.18
CA LEU A 17 12.82 22.54 -22.77
C LEU A 17 12.38 21.82 -24.04
N ALA A 18 13.32 21.14 -24.70
CA ALA A 18 12.99 20.15 -25.70
C ALA A 18 11.95 19.25 -25.08
N ILE A 19 10.78 19.16 -25.67
CA ILE A 19 9.74 18.18 -25.30
C ILE A 19 10.43 16.85 -25.50
N ALA A 20 10.94 16.27 -24.42
CA ALA A 20 11.48 14.92 -24.46
C ALA A 20 10.32 14.02 -24.86
N GLY A 21 10.48 13.29 -25.97
CA GLY A 21 9.49 12.35 -26.46
C GLY A 21 9.00 11.40 -25.37
N GLU A 22 7.89 10.72 -25.56
CA GLU A 22 7.34 9.82 -24.55
C GLU A 22 8.28 8.63 -24.34
N VAL A 23 8.87 8.50 -23.13
CA VAL A 23 9.73 7.37 -22.77
C VAL A 23 8.87 6.22 -22.28
N THR A 24 8.99 5.08 -22.96
CA THR A 24 8.35 3.81 -22.62
C THR A 24 9.42 2.71 -22.42
N PHE A 25 8.99 1.57 -21.86
CA PHE A 25 9.91 0.47 -21.56
C PHE A 25 9.30 -0.85 -22.03
N ASP A 26 10.09 -1.66 -22.70
CA ASP A 26 9.78 -3.04 -23.09
C ASP A 26 10.66 -4.03 -22.33
N PHE A 27 10.06 -5.14 -21.86
CA PHE A 27 10.74 -6.15 -21.08
C PHE A 27 10.44 -7.53 -21.64
N LYS A 28 11.48 -8.36 -21.76
CA LYS A 28 11.36 -9.79 -22.11
C LYS A 28 12.00 -10.62 -21.01
N CYS A 29 11.38 -11.73 -20.66
CA CYS A 29 11.91 -12.72 -19.74
C CYS A 29 12.01 -14.07 -20.44
N ASN A 30 13.03 -14.86 -20.11
CA ASN A 30 13.21 -16.21 -20.64
C ASN A 30 12.22 -17.24 -20.05
N LYS A 31 11.32 -16.80 -19.16
CA LYS A 31 10.25 -17.63 -18.59
C LYS A 31 8.91 -17.23 -19.20
N GLU A 32 8.07 -18.22 -19.47
CA GLU A 32 6.69 -18.01 -19.92
C GLU A 32 5.84 -17.31 -18.86
N THR A 33 6.03 -17.67 -17.60
CA THR A 33 5.39 -17.03 -16.45
C THR A 33 6.43 -16.30 -15.59
N PRO A 34 6.06 -15.27 -14.81
CA PRO A 34 6.99 -14.52 -13.96
C PRO A 34 7.35 -15.28 -12.66
N PHE A 35 7.50 -16.62 -12.76
CA PHE A 35 7.87 -17.51 -11.66
C PHE A 35 9.00 -18.44 -12.09
N CYS A 36 9.90 -18.76 -11.15
CA CYS A 36 10.98 -19.75 -11.38
C CYS A 36 11.28 -20.50 -10.08
N LYS A 37 12.11 -21.54 -10.21
CA LYS A 37 12.70 -22.26 -9.05
C LYS A 37 14.10 -21.73 -8.76
N ALA A 38 14.55 -21.88 -7.51
CA ALA A 38 15.95 -21.69 -7.16
C ALA A 38 16.83 -22.64 -8.01
N GLY A 39 18.00 -22.18 -8.43
CA GLY A 39 18.88 -22.89 -9.37
C GLY A 39 18.58 -22.64 -10.85
N GLU A 40 17.42 -22.08 -11.21
CA GLU A 40 17.11 -21.77 -12.60
C GLU A 40 17.69 -20.41 -13.01
N LYS A 41 18.38 -20.38 -14.14
CA LYS A 41 18.89 -19.13 -14.73
C LYS A 41 17.74 -18.27 -15.25
N ILE A 42 17.64 -17.04 -14.75
CA ILE A 42 16.71 -16.01 -15.19
C ILE A 42 17.45 -15.00 -16.05
N THR A 43 16.87 -14.70 -17.21
CA THR A 43 17.35 -13.67 -18.13
C THR A 43 16.23 -12.66 -18.35
N ILE A 44 16.47 -11.39 -17.99
CA ILE A 44 15.54 -10.29 -18.26
C ILE A 44 16.23 -9.31 -19.20
N THR A 45 15.61 -9.05 -20.35
CA THR A 45 16.06 -8.02 -21.30
C THR A 45 15.16 -6.81 -21.17
N ALA A 46 15.77 -5.62 -21.07
CA ALA A 46 15.10 -4.34 -20.98
C ALA A 46 15.49 -3.42 -22.14
N GLN A 47 14.50 -2.85 -22.81
CA GLN A 47 14.66 -1.83 -23.83
C GLN A 47 13.87 -0.59 -23.45
N ALA A 48 14.52 0.57 -23.42
CA ALA A 48 13.83 1.86 -23.32
C ALA A 48 13.65 2.47 -24.72
N LEU A 49 12.47 3.02 -24.95
CA LEU A 49 12.07 3.61 -26.22
C LEU A 49 11.66 5.06 -26.00
N VAL A 50 12.02 5.93 -26.93
CA VAL A 50 11.54 7.32 -27.01
C VAL A 50 10.69 7.42 -28.27
N ASP A 51 9.43 7.78 -28.12
CA ASP A 51 8.44 7.79 -29.21
C ASP A 51 8.43 6.45 -30.00
N GLY A 52 8.52 5.34 -29.26
CA GLY A 52 8.50 3.99 -29.82
C GLY A 52 9.81 3.50 -30.46
N LYS A 53 10.91 4.26 -30.38
CA LYS A 53 12.19 3.91 -31.00
C LYS A 53 13.35 3.97 -29.99
N PRO A 54 14.39 3.10 -30.11
CA PRO A 54 15.65 3.24 -29.39
C PRO A 54 16.27 4.63 -29.62
N SER A 55 16.98 5.16 -28.60
CA SER A 55 17.54 6.52 -28.68
C SER A 55 18.92 6.60 -28.04
N GLU A 56 19.93 7.01 -28.77
CA GLU A 56 21.28 7.30 -28.28
C GLU A 56 21.30 8.49 -27.29
N LYS A 57 20.42 9.48 -27.53
CA LYS A 57 20.35 10.70 -26.72
C LYS A 57 19.74 10.46 -25.35
N GLN A 58 18.79 9.53 -25.22
CA GLN A 58 18.18 9.23 -23.95
C GLN A 58 19.10 8.36 -23.09
N LYS A 59 19.42 8.82 -21.89
CA LYS A 59 20.16 8.02 -20.90
C LYS A 59 19.22 7.29 -19.96
N ILE A 60 19.61 6.08 -19.58
CA ILE A 60 18.89 5.23 -18.62
C ILE A 60 19.82 4.75 -17.50
N SER A 61 19.26 4.47 -16.34
CA SER A 61 19.92 3.77 -15.25
C SER A 61 19.11 2.56 -14.84
N CYS A 62 19.78 1.40 -14.77
CA CYS A 62 19.15 0.12 -14.43
C CYS A 62 19.65 -0.38 -13.09
N TYR A 63 18.74 -0.96 -12.30
CA TYR A 63 19.04 -1.59 -11.01
C TYR A 63 18.43 -2.98 -11.01
N PHE A 64 19.27 -3.99 -10.86
CA PHE A 64 18.89 -5.39 -10.80
C PHE A 64 19.16 -5.92 -9.40
N THR A 65 18.14 -6.49 -8.75
CA THR A 65 18.17 -6.87 -7.34
C THR A 65 17.60 -8.26 -7.12
N PHE A 66 18.06 -8.91 -6.05
CA PHE A 66 17.45 -10.08 -5.44
C PHE A 66 17.13 -9.77 -3.97
N ASN A 67 15.89 -9.95 -3.55
CA ASN A 67 15.42 -9.62 -2.19
C ASN A 67 15.81 -8.19 -1.74
N ASP A 68 15.65 -7.20 -2.61
CA ASP A 68 16.02 -5.78 -2.43
C ASP A 68 17.55 -5.54 -2.31
N LYS A 69 18.38 -6.58 -2.45
CA LYS A 69 19.85 -6.45 -2.50
C LYS A 69 20.32 -6.33 -3.94
N LYS A 70 21.17 -5.34 -4.19
CA LYS A 70 21.71 -5.08 -5.51
C LYS A 70 22.63 -6.21 -6.00
N ILE A 71 22.32 -6.79 -7.17
CA ILE A 71 23.15 -7.72 -7.92
C ILE A 71 24.00 -6.94 -8.92
N LYS A 72 23.36 -6.13 -9.77
CA LYS A 72 24.00 -5.38 -10.86
C LYS A 72 23.35 -4.02 -11.03
N SER A 73 24.13 -3.03 -11.47
CA SER A 73 23.60 -1.74 -11.90
C SER A 73 24.32 -1.23 -13.12
N LEU A 74 23.56 -0.59 -14.02
CA LEU A 74 24.08 0.23 -15.11
C LEU A 74 23.69 1.67 -14.84
N ARG A 75 24.59 2.63 -15.05
CA ARG A 75 24.34 4.04 -14.79
C ARG A 75 24.62 4.87 -16.03
N LYS A 76 23.68 5.73 -16.39
CA LYS A 76 23.78 6.66 -17.52
C LYS A 76 24.22 6.00 -18.84
N VAL A 77 23.70 4.82 -19.14
CA VAL A 77 23.92 4.16 -20.42
C VAL A 77 22.92 4.66 -21.45
N SER A 78 23.27 4.57 -22.73
CA SER A 78 22.38 4.96 -23.83
C SER A 78 21.17 4.01 -23.94
N ALA A 79 20.03 4.52 -24.39
CA ALA A 79 18.83 3.72 -24.67
C ALA A 79 18.78 3.22 -26.13
N ASP A 80 19.91 3.21 -26.85
CA ASP A 80 20.03 2.79 -28.26
C ASP A 80 19.88 1.28 -28.47
N LYS A 81 20.14 0.49 -27.43
CA LYS A 81 20.11 -0.99 -27.50
C LYS A 81 19.46 -1.59 -26.25
N PRO A 82 18.98 -2.85 -26.34
CA PRO A 82 18.51 -3.60 -25.20
C PRO A 82 19.68 -4.01 -24.27
N TYR A 83 19.39 -4.10 -22.97
CA TYR A 83 20.33 -4.57 -21.94
C TYR A 83 19.80 -5.85 -21.30
N THR A 84 20.66 -6.85 -21.21
CA THR A 84 20.35 -8.16 -20.65
C THR A 84 20.92 -8.28 -19.24
N PHE A 85 20.11 -8.80 -18.33
CA PHE A 85 20.43 -9.07 -16.94
C PHE A 85 20.18 -10.55 -16.67
N GLU A 86 21.19 -11.23 -16.14
CA GLU A 86 21.13 -12.66 -15.83
C GLU A 86 21.43 -12.89 -14.36
N TYR A 87 20.72 -13.83 -13.77
CA TYR A 87 20.93 -14.27 -12.40
C TYR A 87 20.40 -15.68 -12.18
N THR A 88 21.12 -16.49 -11.39
CA THR A 88 20.67 -17.79 -10.92
C THR A 88 20.46 -17.66 -9.39
N PRO A 89 19.20 -17.56 -8.93
CA PRO A 89 18.92 -17.48 -7.49
C PRO A 89 19.20 -18.81 -6.81
N ASP A 90 19.71 -18.77 -5.59
CA ASP A 90 20.04 -19.93 -4.76
C ASP A 90 18.99 -20.26 -3.70
N SER A 91 17.99 -19.42 -3.57
CA SER A 91 17.00 -19.48 -2.49
C SER A 91 15.68 -18.85 -2.91
N PRO A 92 14.56 -19.16 -2.18
CA PRO A 92 13.27 -18.50 -2.39
C PRO A 92 13.36 -16.99 -2.25
N GLY A 93 12.60 -16.24 -3.05
CA GLY A 93 12.64 -14.79 -2.96
C GLY A 93 12.03 -14.06 -4.15
N TRP A 94 12.63 -12.92 -4.47
CA TRP A 94 12.12 -12.00 -5.47
C TRP A 94 13.26 -11.31 -6.23
N ILE A 95 13.28 -11.48 -7.54
CA ILE A 95 14.17 -10.78 -8.48
C ILE A 95 13.43 -9.57 -9.01
N ALA A 96 14.07 -8.39 -9.07
CA ALA A 96 13.50 -7.20 -9.69
C ALA A 96 14.52 -6.43 -10.51
N LEU A 97 14.12 -6.10 -11.73
CA LEU A 97 14.80 -5.13 -12.58
C LEU A 97 14.01 -3.83 -12.58
N ARG A 98 14.67 -2.70 -12.30
CA ARG A 98 14.10 -1.35 -12.42
C ARG A 98 14.95 -0.50 -13.34
N VAL A 99 14.30 0.17 -14.29
CA VAL A 99 14.93 1.03 -15.30
C VAL A 99 14.35 2.44 -15.17
N TYR A 100 15.20 3.43 -15.00
CA TYR A 100 14.83 4.85 -14.94
C TYR A 100 15.31 5.55 -16.20
N ALA A 101 14.49 6.41 -16.79
CA ALA A 101 14.96 7.45 -17.69
C ALA A 101 15.65 8.52 -16.84
N VAL A 102 16.88 8.91 -17.22
CA VAL A 102 17.70 9.86 -16.45
C VAL A 102 18.23 10.98 -17.33
N ASP A 103 18.56 12.11 -16.72
CA ASP A 103 19.27 13.21 -17.38
C ASP A 103 20.78 12.93 -17.48
N GLU A 104 21.54 13.85 -18.09
CA GLU A 104 22.99 13.74 -18.24
C GLU A 104 23.75 13.70 -16.92
N LYS A 105 23.16 14.15 -15.82
CA LYS A 105 23.71 14.04 -14.47
C LYS A 105 23.34 12.72 -13.77
N GLY A 106 22.48 11.90 -14.40
CA GLY A 106 21.98 10.63 -13.87
C GLY A 106 20.80 10.79 -12.89
N LYS A 107 20.18 11.95 -12.85
CA LYS A 107 18.97 12.20 -12.06
C LYS A 107 17.74 11.67 -12.82
N PRO A 108 16.83 10.94 -12.15
CA PRO A 108 15.61 10.46 -12.79
C PRO A 108 14.76 11.60 -13.39
N LEU A 109 14.38 11.43 -14.63
CA LEU A 109 13.40 12.28 -15.29
C LEU A 109 12.03 12.06 -14.67
N SER A 110 11.21 13.10 -14.68
CA SER A 110 9.88 13.06 -14.07
C SER A 110 8.83 13.63 -15.01
N LYS A 111 7.63 13.05 -14.97
CA LYS A 111 6.44 13.58 -15.64
C LYS A 111 5.39 14.02 -14.62
N ARG A 112 4.58 15.01 -15.00
CA ARG A 112 3.41 15.41 -14.20
C ARG A 112 2.29 14.41 -14.40
N THR A 113 1.78 13.86 -13.30
CA THR A 113 0.58 13.02 -13.32
C THR A 113 -0.69 13.85 -13.50
N LYS A 114 -1.83 13.20 -13.84
CA LYS A 114 -3.16 13.84 -13.88
C LYS A 114 -3.51 14.59 -12.58
N ARG A 115 -2.98 14.15 -11.45
CA ARG A 115 -3.12 14.82 -10.13
C ARG A 115 -2.06 15.89 -9.87
N ARG A 116 -1.37 16.37 -10.91
CA ARG A 116 -0.29 17.39 -10.88
C ARG A 116 0.90 17.06 -9.97
N ARG A 117 1.08 15.78 -9.60
CA ARG A 117 2.25 15.32 -8.85
C ARG A 117 3.37 14.96 -9.81
N SER A 118 4.62 15.24 -9.41
CA SER A 118 5.81 14.76 -10.13
C SER A 118 5.98 13.27 -9.88
N GLN A 119 6.17 12.50 -10.94
CA GLN A 119 6.45 11.06 -10.87
C GLN A 119 7.63 10.75 -11.78
N ASN A 120 8.62 10.02 -11.24
CA ASN A 120 9.76 9.58 -12.04
C ASN A 120 9.29 8.71 -13.21
N ILE A 121 9.98 8.83 -14.34
CA ILE A 121 9.77 7.99 -15.52
C ILE A 121 10.60 6.72 -15.32
N TYR A 122 9.94 5.62 -15.05
CA TYR A 122 10.58 4.33 -14.86
C TYR A 122 9.65 3.18 -15.26
N GLY A 123 10.26 2.03 -15.52
CA GLY A 123 9.60 0.74 -15.71
C GLY A 123 10.39 -0.35 -15.01
N GLY A 124 9.97 -1.58 -15.18
CA GLY A 124 10.70 -2.73 -14.64
C GLY A 124 9.93 -4.04 -14.79
N TYR A 125 10.60 -5.11 -14.38
CA TYR A 125 10.08 -6.46 -14.42
C TYR A 125 10.52 -7.25 -13.18
N GLY A 126 9.60 -7.97 -12.56
CA GLY A 126 9.88 -8.81 -11.39
C GLY A 126 9.59 -10.27 -11.65
N VAL A 127 10.37 -11.16 -11.02
CA VAL A 127 10.19 -12.61 -11.05
C VAL A 127 10.21 -13.14 -9.63
N MET A 128 9.22 -13.97 -9.29
CA MET A 128 9.18 -14.69 -8.02
C MET A 128 9.97 -15.99 -8.12
N VAL A 129 10.74 -16.28 -7.08
CA VAL A 129 11.56 -17.49 -6.96
C VAL A 129 10.98 -18.36 -5.88
N ASP A 130 10.64 -19.62 -6.20
CA ASP A 130 10.02 -20.57 -5.26
C ASP A 130 8.94 -19.89 -4.40
N ALA A 131 8.01 -19.18 -5.05
CA ALA A 131 7.00 -18.38 -4.37
C ALA A 131 6.18 -19.22 -3.36
N ASP A 132 5.95 -20.48 -3.70
CA ASP A 132 5.25 -21.49 -2.88
C ASP A 132 5.97 -21.84 -1.58
N LYS A 133 7.29 -21.60 -1.48
CA LYS A 133 8.12 -21.87 -0.29
C LYS A 133 8.31 -20.65 0.61
N LEU A 134 7.75 -19.49 0.26
CA LEU A 134 7.87 -18.28 1.07
C LEU A 134 7.00 -18.38 2.33
N THR A 135 7.65 -18.53 3.48
CA THR A 135 7.02 -18.60 4.81
C THR A 135 7.40 -17.38 5.65
N GLN A 136 6.66 -17.13 6.72
CA GLN A 136 6.96 -16.06 7.69
C GLN A 136 8.42 -16.14 8.18
N SER A 137 9.07 -14.99 8.35
CA SER A 137 10.49 -14.92 8.70
C SER A 137 10.79 -15.20 10.16
N VAL A 138 9.84 -14.93 11.05
CA VAL A 138 9.93 -15.21 12.49
C VAL A 138 8.63 -15.85 12.99
N PRO A 139 8.68 -16.61 14.08
CA PRO A 139 7.47 -17.12 14.72
C PRO A 139 6.54 -16.00 15.15
N GLU A 140 5.26 -16.31 15.24
CA GLU A 140 4.27 -15.46 15.89
C GLU A 140 4.56 -15.34 17.39
N PRO A 141 4.35 -14.18 18.01
CA PRO A 141 4.41 -14.04 19.46
C PRO A 141 3.45 -15.04 20.15
N ALA A 142 3.92 -15.73 21.18
CA ALA A 142 3.14 -16.78 21.84
C ALA A 142 1.84 -16.25 22.46
N ASP A 143 1.83 -14.99 22.91
CA ASP A 143 0.70 -14.29 23.51
C ASP A 143 -0.02 -13.34 22.52
N PHE A 144 0.07 -13.61 21.20
CA PHE A 144 -0.54 -12.75 20.18
C PHE A 144 -2.06 -12.59 20.38
N ASP A 145 -2.78 -13.67 20.57
CA ASP A 145 -4.24 -13.64 20.77
C ASP A 145 -4.61 -12.99 22.10
N GLU A 146 -3.86 -13.27 23.18
CA GLU A 146 -4.06 -12.64 24.48
C GLU A 146 -3.89 -11.12 24.40
N PHE A 147 -2.82 -10.67 23.75
CA PHE A 147 -2.61 -9.22 23.51
C PHE A 147 -3.79 -8.58 22.79
N TRP A 148 -4.25 -9.16 21.67
CA TRP A 148 -5.36 -8.57 20.91
C TRP A 148 -6.71 -8.70 21.63
N ASN A 149 -6.92 -9.72 22.45
CA ASN A 149 -8.09 -9.83 23.32
C ASN A 149 -8.09 -8.72 24.38
N LYS A 150 -6.93 -8.41 24.98
CA LYS A 150 -6.77 -7.26 25.87
C LYS A 150 -7.11 -5.94 25.17
N VAL A 151 -6.60 -5.73 23.95
CA VAL A 151 -6.90 -4.52 23.14
C VAL A 151 -8.40 -4.43 22.81
N LYS A 152 -9.08 -5.55 22.53
CA LYS A 152 -10.55 -5.59 22.36
C LYS A 152 -11.28 -5.20 23.64
N ALA A 153 -10.82 -5.67 24.79
CA ALA A 153 -11.40 -5.28 26.08
C ALA A 153 -11.20 -3.78 26.38
N GLU A 154 -10.01 -3.24 26.08
CA GLU A 154 -9.76 -1.78 26.18
C GLU A 154 -10.72 -0.99 25.29
N LEU A 155 -11.00 -1.46 24.08
CA LEU A 155 -11.94 -0.83 23.17
C LEU A 155 -13.38 -0.93 23.70
N ALA A 156 -13.80 -2.09 24.16
CA ALA A 156 -15.14 -2.34 24.69
C ALA A 156 -15.47 -1.51 25.95
N ALA A 157 -14.45 -1.17 26.75
CA ALA A 157 -14.60 -0.29 27.92
C ALA A 157 -14.98 1.15 27.54
N VAL A 158 -14.80 1.56 26.30
CA VAL A 158 -15.25 2.87 25.80
C VAL A 158 -16.60 2.71 25.09
N PRO A 159 -17.70 3.26 25.63
CA PRO A 159 -19.02 3.19 24.98
C PRO A 159 -18.99 3.76 23.57
N MET A 160 -19.53 3.02 22.61
CA MET A 160 -19.65 3.49 21.24
C MET A 160 -20.71 4.57 21.14
N LYS A 161 -20.31 5.80 20.76
CA LYS A 161 -21.18 6.96 20.61
C LYS A 161 -20.86 7.70 19.31
N GLU A 162 -21.90 8.16 18.61
CA GLU A 162 -21.75 9.14 17.54
C GLU A 162 -21.38 10.50 18.18
N ILE A 163 -20.08 10.88 18.10
CA ILE A 163 -19.61 12.19 18.58
C ILE A 163 -20.09 13.29 17.63
N GLU A 164 -20.04 12.97 16.33
CA GLU A 164 -20.49 13.86 15.26
C GLU A 164 -21.07 13.03 14.11
N LYS A 165 -22.26 13.43 13.63
CA LYS A 165 -22.92 12.90 12.45
C LYS A 165 -23.46 14.07 11.65
N LYS A 166 -22.61 14.62 10.81
CA LYS A 166 -22.94 15.79 10.01
C LYS A 166 -23.43 15.36 8.62
N HIS A 167 -24.69 15.66 8.32
CA HIS A 167 -25.24 15.41 6.99
C HIS A 167 -24.58 16.31 5.94
N VAL A 168 -24.07 15.67 4.87
CA VAL A 168 -23.46 16.35 3.72
C VAL A 168 -24.44 16.29 2.56
N LYS A 169 -24.93 17.45 2.11
CA LYS A 169 -25.94 17.54 1.04
C LYS A 169 -25.48 16.81 -0.21
N ASN A 170 -26.24 15.81 -0.64
CA ASN A 170 -26.01 15.06 -1.86
C ASN A 170 -27.35 14.69 -2.52
N LYS A 171 -27.40 14.70 -3.86
CA LYS A 171 -28.65 14.41 -4.61
C LYS A 171 -28.95 12.92 -4.72
N VAL A 172 -27.92 12.07 -4.67
CA VAL A 172 -28.00 10.63 -5.01
C VAL A 172 -28.09 9.74 -3.78
N ALA A 173 -27.37 10.08 -2.71
CA ALA A 173 -27.22 9.24 -1.51
C ALA A 173 -27.30 10.08 -0.23
N ASP A 174 -27.59 9.41 0.89
CA ASP A 174 -27.35 9.98 2.20
C ASP A 174 -25.86 9.87 2.53
N VAL A 175 -25.25 11.01 2.83
CA VAL A 175 -23.83 11.14 3.11
C VAL A 175 -23.65 11.81 4.45
N PHE A 176 -22.84 11.19 5.32
CA PHE A 176 -22.54 11.72 6.64
C PHE A 176 -21.03 11.81 6.86
N ASP A 177 -20.55 12.98 7.33
CA ASP A 177 -19.22 13.10 7.91
C ASP A 177 -19.32 12.67 9.36
N MET A 178 -18.61 11.59 9.73
CA MET A 178 -18.77 10.87 10.97
C MET A 178 -17.58 11.04 11.90
N LYS A 179 -17.87 11.16 13.21
CA LYS A 179 -16.91 10.87 14.28
C LYS A 179 -17.55 9.96 15.32
N ILE A 180 -16.89 8.86 15.64
CA ILE A 180 -17.38 7.84 16.58
C ILE A 180 -16.32 7.66 17.67
N SER A 181 -16.76 7.59 18.94
CA SER A 181 -15.87 7.36 20.06
C SER A 181 -15.05 6.07 19.91
N CYS A 182 -13.79 6.14 20.26
CA CYS A 182 -12.85 5.02 20.20
C CYS A 182 -11.91 5.09 21.40
N ALA A 183 -11.35 3.98 21.80
CA ALA A 183 -10.26 3.96 22.76
C ALA A 183 -9.02 4.66 22.19
N GLY A 184 -8.23 5.32 23.05
CA GLY A 184 -7.09 6.12 22.66
C GLY A 184 -7.44 7.60 22.41
N ASP A 185 -6.51 8.33 21.80
CA ASP A 185 -6.56 9.78 21.65
C ASP A 185 -7.32 10.29 20.42
N LYS A 186 -7.76 9.39 19.54
CA LYS A 186 -8.41 9.73 18.27
C LYS A 186 -9.69 8.95 18.04
N PRO A 187 -10.77 9.61 17.58
CA PRO A 187 -12.01 8.94 17.20
C PRO A 187 -11.84 8.13 15.92
N VAL A 188 -12.80 7.27 15.61
CA VAL A 188 -13.06 6.90 14.21
C VAL A 188 -13.60 8.12 13.49
N SER A 189 -13.05 8.48 12.35
CA SER A 189 -13.64 9.47 11.45
C SER A 189 -13.76 8.91 10.04
N GLY A 190 -14.66 9.47 9.23
CA GLY A 190 -14.85 9.01 7.86
C GLY A 190 -16.14 9.50 7.23
N TYR A 191 -16.31 9.17 5.95
CA TYR A 191 -17.59 9.41 5.27
C TYR A 191 -18.40 8.12 5.18
N LEU A 192 -19.59 8.14 5.79
CA LEU A 192 -20.60 7.10 5.65
C LEU A 192 -21.57 7.49 4.55
N CYS A 193 -21.76 6.60 3.56
CA CYS A 193 -22.69 6.79 2.46
C CYS A 193 -23.65 5.59 2.38
N MET A 194 -24.94 5.84 2.09
CA MET A 194 -25.92 4.80 1.86
C MET A 194 -27.03 5.30 0.91
N PRO A 195 -27.80 4.41 0.28
CA PRO A 195 -28.96 4.81 -0.53
C PRO A 195 -29.94 5.64 0.31
N LYS A 196 -30.60 6.61 -0.32
CA LYS A 196 -31.70 7.32 0.33
C LYS A 196 -32.85 6.36 0.64
N ASN A 197 -33.51 6.59 1.77
CA ASN A 197 -34.66 5.80 2.20
C ASN A 197 -34.35 4.29 2.31
N ALA A 198 -33.13 3.93 2.67
CA ALA A 198 -32.72 2.55 2.86
C ALA A 198 -33.56 1.88 3.95
N LYS A 199 -34.14 0.71 3.64
CA LYS A 199 -34.94 -0.07 4.58
C LYS A 199 -34.05 -0.77 5.62
N PRO A 200 -34.56 -1.05 6.81
CA PRO A 200 -33.86 -1.90 7.77
C PRO A 200 -33.49 -3.26 7.16
N LYS A 201 -32.33 -3.81 7.55
CA LYS A 201 -31.86 -5.15 7.15
C LYS A 201 -31.78 -5.39 5.64
N SER A 202 -31.44 -4.37 4.85
CA SER A 202 -31.53 -4.46 3.39
C SER A 202 -30.22 -4.24 2.62
N LEU A 203 -29.15 -3.80 3.29
CA LEU A 203 -27.94 -3.37 2.58
C LEU A 203 -26.70 -4.16 3.00
N PRO A 204 -25.93 -4.70 2.04
CA PRO A 204 -24.56 -5.13 2.28
C PRO A 204 -23.69 -3.93 2.62
N ALA A 205 -22.61 -4.16 3.41
CA ALA A 205 -21.72 -3.10 3.83
C ALA A 205 -20.29 -3.27 3.31
N ILE A 206 -19.68 -2.18 2.88
CA ILE A 206 -18.27 -2.09 2.49
C ILE A 206 -17.58 -1.06 3.37
N LEU A 207 -16.52 -1.46 4.09
CA LEU A 207 -15.59 -0.55 4.71
C LEU A 207 -14.32 -0.44 3.87
N PHE A 208 -13.89 0.78 3.62
CA PHE A 208 -12.65 1.06 2.91
C PHE A 208 -11.62 1.68 3.85
N PHE A 209 -10.42 1.09 3.90
CA PHE A 209 -9.32 1.57 4.73
C PHE A 209 -8.24 2.25 3.89
N HIS A 210 -7.81 3.43 4.35
CA HIS A 210 -6.86 4.26 3.62
C HIS A 210 -5.44 3.71 3.63
N GLY A 211 -4.75 3.90 2.49
CA GLY A 211 -3.29 3.77 2.40
C GLY A 211 -2.55 4.82 3.23
N ALA A 212 -1.22 4.73 3.29
CA ALA A 212 -0.39 5.70 3.99
C ALA A 212 -0.56 7.11 3.37
N GLY A 213 -0.86 8.07 4.22
CA GLY A 213 -1.07 9.45 3.82
C GLY A 213 -1.99 10.18 4.78
N VAL A 214 -1.77 11.49 4.94
CA VAL A 214 -2.59 12.36 5.78
C VAL A 214 -3.54 13.10 4.86
N ASN A 215 -4.74 12.57 4.68
CA ASN A 215 -5.74 13.07 3.74
C ASN A 215 -7.14 12.91 4.32
N SER A 216 -8.10 13.63 3.75
CA SER A 216 -9.53 13.39 4.00
C SER A 216 -9.96 12.00 3.55
N SER A 217 -10.94 11.44 4.19
CA SER A 217 -11.80 10.39 3.63
C SER A 217 -12.63 10.93 2.46
N TYR A 218 -13.23 10.04 1.68
CA TYR A 218 -14.01 10.38 0.49
C TYR A 218 -15.40 9.78 0.54
N ALA A 219 -16.41 10.59 0.24
CA ALA A 219 -17.78 10.11 0.09
C ALA A 219 -17.93 9.32 -1.22
N ASN A 220 -18.03 8.00 -1.14
CA ASN A 220 -18.23 7.15 -2.31
C ASN A 220 -19.73 6.98 -2.62
N VAL A 221 -20.32 8.04 -3.14
CA VAL A 221 -21.74 8.08 -3.54
C VAL A 221 -22.08 7.03 -4.60
N SER A 222 -21.11 6.67 -5.44
CA SER A 222 -21.29 5.65 -6.49
C SER A 222 -21.57 4.27 -5.88
N ARG A 223 -20.90 3.89 -4.78
CA ARG A 223 -21.19 2.63 -4.08
C ARG A 223 -22.54 2.66 -3.37
N ALA A 224 -22.89 3.79 -2.78
CA ALA A 224 -24.22 3.95 -2.21
C ALA A 224 -25.31 3.81 -3.27
N ALA A 225 -25.14 4.40 -4.45
CA ALA A 225 -26.09 4.25 -5.57
C ALA A 225 -26.23 2.81 -6.08
N GLN A 226 -25.21 1.97 -5.85
CA GLN A 226 -25.23 0.53 -6.17
C GLN A 226 -25.90 -0.32 -5.07
N GLY A 227 -26.44 0.29 -4.00
CA GLY A 227 -27.13 -0.43 -2.94
C GLY A 227 -26.26 -0.85 -1.77
N PHE A 228 -25.11 -0.19 -1.52
CA PHE A 228 -24.24 -0.51 -0.40
C PHE A 228 -24.28 0.55 0.70
N ILE A 229 -24.13 0.11 1.96
CA ILE A 229 -23.54 0.95 2.97
C ILE A 229 -22.04 1.02 2.65
N TYR A 230 -21.50 2.22 2.48
CA TYR A 230 -20.07 2.42 2.24
C TYR A 230 -19.48 3.35 3.29
N PHE A 231 -18.53 2.83 4.06
CA PHE A 231 -17.84 3.63 5.08
C PHE A 231 -16.36 3.78 4.71
N ASP A 232 -15.97 4.98 4.30
CA ASP A 232 -14.59 5.35 4.00
C ASP A 232 -13.92 5.82 5.29
N VAL A 233 -13.17 4.92 5.94
CA VAL A 233 -12.58 5.11 7.27
C VAL A 233 -11.25 5.81 7.18
N ASN A 234 -11.10 6.94 7.87
CA ASN A 234 -9.84 7.67 7.95
C ASN A 234 -8.82 6.95 8.83
N ALA A 235 -7.63 6.70 8.30
CA ALA A 235 -6.58 5.99 9.02
C ALA A 235 -6.11 6.68 10.32
N HIS A 236 -6.24 8.00 10.38
CA HIS A 236 -5.70 8.84 11.47
C HIS A 236 -6.75 9.41 12.42
N GLY A 237 -8.04 9.20 12.17
CA GLY A 237 -9.11 9.77 12.97
C GLY A 237 -9.13 11.32 12.94
N ILE A 238 -8.76 11.91 11.82
CA ILE A 238 -8.67 13.36 11.61
C ILE A 238 -9.93 13.93 10.96
N GLU A 239 -10.03 15.26 10.94
CA GLU A 239 -11.09 16.00 10.25
C GLU A 239 -11.16 15.66 8.76
N ASN A 240 -12.37 15.56 8.21
CA ASN A 240 -12.58 15.37 6.77
C ASN A 240 -13.01 16.66 6.08
N GLY A 241 -12.92 16.68 4.73
CA GLY A 241 -13.44 17.74 3.89
C GLY A 241 -12.79 19.12 4.06
N LYS A 242 -11.68 19.24 4.79
CA LYS A 242 -10.96 20.50 4.95
C LYS A 242 -10.29 20.90 3.63
N ARG A 243 -10.24 22.21 3.36
CA ARG A 243 -9.68 22.81 2.14
C ARG A 243 -8.30 23.43 2.39
N GLY A 244 -7.69 23.94 1.32
CA GLY A 244 -6.38 24.59 1.37
C GLY A 244 -5.27 23.65 1.78
N ASN A 245 -4.37 24.14 2.61
CA ASN A 245 -3.17 23.42 3.03
C ASN A 245 -3.36 22.51 4.26
N PHE A 246 -4.59 22.38 4.79
CA PHE A 246 -4.85 21.68 6.05
C PHE A 246 -4.13 20.32 6.16
N TYR A 247 -4.30 19.45 5.17
CA TYR A 247 -3.70 18.10 5.22
C TYR A 247 -2.20 18.11 4.95
N SER A 248 -1.72 19.01 4.08
CA SER A 248 -0.28 19.17 3.84
C SER A 248 0.45 19.69 5.07
N ASP A 249 -0.14 20.65 5.78
CA ASP A 249 0.41 21.23 7.00
C ASP A 249 0.38 20.22 8.15
N LEU A 250 -0.75 19.52 8.33
CA LEU A 250 -0.89 18.45 9.32
C LEU A 250 0.14 17.33 9.06
N ARG A 251 0.33 16.96 7.80
CA ARG A 251 1.34 15.98 7.40
C ARG A 251 2.76 16.48 7.71
N ALA A 252 3.09 17.70 7.30
CA ALA A 252 4.44 18.24 7.41
C ALA A 252 4.84 18.60 8.86
N ASN A 253 3.87 19.09 9.65
CA ASN A 253 4.16 19.61 10.99
C ASN A 253 3.96 18.57 12.10
N TYR A 254 3.13 17.52 11.86
CA TYR A 254 2.79 16.54 12.87
C TYR A 254 3.12 15.10 12.43
N TYR A 255 2.42 14.54 11.44
CA TYR A 255 2.53 13.10 11.13
C TYR A 255 3.83 12.67 10.47
N LEU A 256 4.39 13.49 9.58
CA LEU A 256 5.63 13.19 8.84
C LEU A 256 6.54 14.43 8.77
N PRO A 257 6.95 14.98 9.92
CA PRO A 257 7.77 16.18 9.95
C PRO A 257 9.17 15.90 9.39
N LYS A 258 9.69 16.85 8.59
CA LYS A 258 11.03 16.73 8.00
C LYS A 258 12.11 16.65 9.08
N GLY A 259 12.99 15.66 8.98
CA GLY A 259 14.10 15.47 9.93
C GLY A 259 13.70 14.88 11.29
N LYS A 260 12.42 14.52 11.48
CA LYS A 260 11.93 13.88 12.70
C LYS A 260 11.34 12.51 12.41
N VAL A 261 11.10 11.73 13.45
CA VAL A 261 10.45 10.42 13.34
C VAL A 261 8.98 10.63 12.99
N GLY A 262 8.52 10.01 11.89
CA GLY A 262 7.12 10.06 11.48
C GLY A 262 6.26 8.98 12.12
N TYR A 263 4.93 9.15 12.03
CA TYR A 263 3.94 8.27 12.67
C TYR A 263 4.15 6.76 12.46
N PRO A 264 4.69 6.28 11.32
CA PRO A 264 4.87 4.84 11.14
C PRO A 264 5.88 4.21 12.11
N HIS A 265 6.61 5.03 12.85
CA HIS A 265 7.62 4.60 13.80
C HIS A 265 7.37 5.09 15.24
N TRP A 266 6.23 5.73 15.53
CA TRP A 266 5.92 6.19 16.89
C TRP A 266 5.61 5.00 17.79
N GLY A 267 6.35 4.86 18.90
CA GLY A 267 6.19 3.78 19.88
C GLY A 267 6.51 2.38 19.36
N LYS A 268 7.28 2.26 18.27
CA LYS A 268 7.54 0.99 17.58
C LYS A 268 8.33 -0.05 18.39
N ASP A 269 8.86 0.32 19.51
CA ASP A 269 9.62 -0.51 20.47
C ASP A 269 8.76 -1.01 21.64
N ASP A 270 7.48 -0.60 21.69
CA ASP A 270 6.51 -1.02 22.69
C ASP A 270 5.14 -1.26 22.06
N ARG A 271 4.61 -2.48 22.20
CA ARG A 271 3.33 -2.89 21.64
C ARG A 271 2.12 -2.13 22.19
N ASP A 272 2.21 -1.63 23.41
CA ASP A 272 1.11 -0.91 24.05
C ASP A 272 1.00 0.56 23.59
N THR A 273 2.11 1.17 23.15
CA THR A 273 2.20 2.55 22.69
C THR A 273 2.40 2.69 21.18
N PHE A 274 2.59 1.60 20.45
CA PHE A 274 2.80 1.65 19.00
C PHE A 274 1.59 2.26 18.28
N TYR A 275 1.86 3.25 17.43
CA TYR A 275 0.83 4.03 16.74
C TYR A 275 -0.25 3.18 16.04
N PHE A 276 0.13 2.03 15.49
CA PHE A 276 -0.80 1.15 14.80
C PHE A 276 -1.77 0.42 15.72
N LYS A 277 -1.51 0.32 17.02
CA LYS A 277 -2.51 -0.17 18.00
C LYS A 277 -3.78 0.69 17.95
N GLY A 278 -3.62 2.02 18.06
CA GLY A 278 -4.75 2.95 17.95
C GLY A 278 -5.42 2.93 16.58
N MET A 279 -4.64 2.75 15.50
CA MET A 279 -5.20 2.62 14.15
C MET A 279 -6.07 1.36 14.02
N PHE A 280 -5.64 0.21 14.53
CA PHE A 280 -6.40 -1.03 14.46
C PHE A 280 -7.61 -1.03 15.42
N MET A 281 -7.52 -0.32 16.56
CA MET A 281 -8.71 -0.06 17.40
C MET A 281 -9.78 0.74 16.64
N ARG A 282 -9.39 1.75 15.84
CA ARG A 282 -10.33 2.48 14.96
C ARG A 282 -10.95 1.59 13.90
N VAL A 283 -10.19 0.64 13.34
CA VAL A 283 -10.72 -0.37 12.39
C VAL A 283 -11.80 -1.21 13.06
N MET A 284 -11.52 -1.77 14.23
CA MET A 284 -12.49 -2.58 15.00
C MET A 284 -13.74 -1.78 15.34
N ARG A 285 -13.58 -0.56 15.84
CA ARG A 285 -14.71 0.32 16.16
C ARG A 285 -15.57 0.69 14.95
N ALA A 286 -14.94 0.89 13.78
CA ALA A 286 -15.66 1.16 12.53
C ALA A 286 -16.52 -0.06 12.10
N LEU A 287 -16.00 -1.28 12.26
CA LEU A 287 -16.73 -2.51 12.02
C LEU A 287 -17.92 -2.67 12.98
N GLU A 288 -17.72 -2.46 14.29
CA GLU A 288 -18.77 -2.48 15.30
C GLU A 288 -19.88 -1.48 14.94
N TYR A 289 -19.51 -0.26 14.55
CA TYR A 289 -20.46 0.78 14.19
C TYR A 289 -21.30 0.39 12.98
N VAL A 290 -20.67 -0.10 11.91
CA VAL A 290 -21.40 -0.54 10.70
C VAL A 290 -22.36 -1.70 11.03
N LYS A 291 -21.93 -2.65 11.86
CA LYS A 291 -22.77 -3.77 12.33
C LYS A 291 -23.96 -3.31 13.18
N SER A 292 -23.89 -2.15 13.81
CA SER A 292 -25.00 -1.57 14.61
C SER A 292 -26.03 -0.80 13.78
N LEU A 293 -25.72 -0.50 12.50
CA LEU A 293 -26.65 0.25 11.65
C LEU A 293 -27.90 -0.56 11.33
N PRO A 294 -29.11 0.00 11.52
CA PRO A 294 -30.38 -0.71 11.22
C PRO A 294 -30.47 -1.19 9.78
N GLN A 295 -29.84 -0.49 8.84
CA GLN A 295 -29.90 -0.79 7.40
C GLN A 295 -29.01 -1.95 7.00
N TRP A 296 -27.97 -2.29 7.79
CA TRP A 296 -27.10 -3.42 7.47
C TRP A 296 -27.89 -4.73 7.46
N ASP A 297 -27.66 -5.55 6.42
CA ASP A 297 -28.41 -6.79 6.19
C ASP A 297 -28.10 -7.91 7.20
N GLY A 298 -27.05 -7.74 8.01
CA GLY A 298 -26.61 -8.73 8.99
C GLY A 298 -25.80 -9.89 8.41
N LYS A 299 -25.55 -9.88 7.09
CA LYS A 299 -24.90 -10.98 6.35
C LYS A 299 -23.60 -10.55 5.68
N HIS A 300 -23.59 -9.46 4.92
CA HIS A 300 -22.51 -9.10 4.02
C HIS A 300 -21.71 -7.93 4.60
N LEU A 301 -20.55 -8.26 5.17
CA LEU A 301 -19.58 -7.32 5.71
C LEU A 301 -18.27 -7.44 4.92
N ILE A 302 -18.01 -6.47 4.06
CA ILE A 302 -16.90 -6.48 3.11
C ILE A 302 -15.85 -5.45 3.51
N VAL A 303 -14.58 -5.82 3.48
CA VAL A 303 -13.48 -4.89 3.77
C VAL A 303 -12.54 -4.76 2.59
N CYS A 304 -12.12 -3.53 2.30
CA CYS A 304 -11.24 -3.21 1.18
C CYS A 304 -10.14 -2.25 1.61
N GLY A 305 -8.92 -2.44 1.09
CA GLY A 305 -7.83 -1.50 1.35
C GLY A 305 -6.59 -1.79 0.53
N SER A 306 -5.76 -0.76 0.36
CA SER A 306 -4.51 -0.83 -0.38
C SER A 306 -3.35 -0.30 0.45
N SER A 307 -2.17 -0.92 0.33
CA SER A 307 -0.97 -0.50 1.06
C SER A 307 -1.18 -0.58 2.57
N GLN A 308 -1.02 0.50 3.33
CA GLN A 308 -1.38 0.58 4.75
C GLN A 308 -2.86 0.16 4.97
N GLY A 309 -3.76 0.49 4.02
CA GLY A 309 -5.15 0.03 4.06
C GLY A 309 -5.25 -1.49 3.93
N GLY A 310 -4.37 -2.12 3.13
CA GLY A 310 -4.25 -3.58 3.04
C GLY A 310 -3.81 -4.22 4.37
N ALA A 311 -2.90 -3.58 5.11
CA ALA A 311 -2.55 -4.00 6.46
C ALA A 311 -3.75 -3.91 7.42
N GLN A 312 -4.56 -2.86 7.31
CA GLN A 312 -5.80 -2.71 8.08
C GLN A 312 -6.84 -3.78 7.70
N VAL A 313 -6.90 -4.21 6.41
CA VAL A 313 -7.74 -5.34 5.98
C VAL A 313 -7.29 -6.64 6.64
N LEU A 314 -5.97 -6.94 6.64
CA LEU A 314 -5.43 -8.13 7.29
C LEU A 314 -5.73 -8.14 8.80
N ALA A 315 -5.53 -7.00 9.47
CA ALA A 315 -5.88 -6.86 10.90
C ALA A 315 -7.40 -7.01 11.13
N ALA A 316 -8.24 -6.38 10.31
CA ALA A 316 -9.69 -6.50 10.38
C ALA A 316 -10.14 -7.96 10.27
N CYS A 317 -9.72 -8.67 9.22
CA CYS A 317 -10.09 -10.07 8.98
C CYS A 317 -9.53 -11.02 10.04
N GLY A 318 -8.37 -10.70 10.64
CA GLY A 318 -7.78 -11.49 11.72
C GLY A 318 -8.44 -11.25 13.07
N LEU A 319 -9.06 -10.08 13.30
CA LEU A 319 -9.64 -9.68 14.58
C LEU A 319 -11.16 -9.78 14.63
N ASP A 320 -11.85 -9.73 13.48
CA ASP A 320 -13.30 -9.79 13.38
C ASP A 320 -13.74 -10.93 12.43
N LYS A 321 -14.37 -11.95 13.00
CA LYS A 321 -14.83 -13.14 12.27
C LYS A 321 -16.11 -12.95 11.47
N ASP A 322 -16.80 -11.82 11.65
CA ASP A 322 -18.06 -11.50 10.96
C ASP A 322 -17.81 -10.93 9.55
N ILE A 323 -16.54 -10.64 9.21
CA ILE A 323 -16.17 -10.22 7.85
C ILE A 323 -16.38 -11.39 6.89
N THR A 324 -17.12 -11.14 5.81
CA THR A 324 -17.54 -12.17 4.86
C THR A 324 -16.81 -12.13 3.53
N PHE A 325 -16.11 -11.02 3.22
CA PHE A 325 -15.36 -10.87 1.96
C PHE A 325 -14.28 -9.79 2.09
N ALA A 326 -13.10 -10.01 1.49
CA ALA A 326 -11.99 -9.08 1.68
C ALA A 326 -11.18 -8.81 0.41
N LYS A 327 -10.77 -7.53 0.24
CA LYS A 327 -9.85 -7.06 -0.81
C LYS A 327 -8.62 -6.43 -0.20
N CYS A 328 -7.46 -7.04 -0.42
CA CYS A 328 -6.18 -6.71 0.19
C CYS A 328 -5.14 -6.39 -0.90
N GLU A 329 -5.10 -5.15 -1.38
CA GLU A 329 -4.20 -4.75 -2.47
C GLU A 329 -2.85 -4.29 -1.94
N VAL A 330 -1.75 -4.82 -2.50
CA VAL A 330 -0.36 -4.46 -2.17
C VAL A 330 -0.13 -4.20 -0.67
N PRO A 331 -0.54 -5.11 0.22
CA PRO A 331 -0.59 -4.83 1.65
C PRO A 331 0.78 -4.46 2.22
N ALA A 332 0.79 -3.41 3.03
CA ALA A 332 1.91 -3.04 3.88
C ALA A 332 1.96 -3.93 5.14
N MET A 333 3.00 -3.75 5.94
CA MET A 333 3.16 -4.43 7.25
C MET A 333 3.10 -5.96 7.14
N CYS A 334 3.58 -6.51 6.03
CA CYS A 334 3.75 -7.95 5.87
C CYS A 334 5.23 -8.30 6.05
N ASP A 335 5.49 -9.28 6.91
CA ASP A 335 6.82 -9.82 7.15
C ASP A 335 7.86 -8.75 7.54
N HIS A 336 7.58 -8.01 8.61
CA HIS A 336 8.49 -6.98 9.13
C HIS A 336 9.90 -7.50 9.39
N ALA A 337 10.01 -8.77 9.77
CA ALA A 337 11.27 -9.43 10.10
C ALA A 337 12.00 -10.01 8.87
N GLY A 338 11.51 -9.81 7.65
CA GLY A 338 12.14 -10.31 6.42
C GLY A 338 13.64 -10.00 6.33
N CYS A 339 14.05 -8.80 6.74
CA CYS A 339 15.45 -8.38 6.73
C CYS A 339 16.37 -9.26 7.58
N LEU A 340 15.87 -9.94 8.63
CA LEU A 340 16.65 -10.84 9.50
C LEU A 340 17.05 -12.13 8.76
N VAL A 341 16.26 -12.55 7.77
CA VAL A 341 16.51 -13.73 6.93
C VAL A 341 16.90 -13.36 5.51
N LYS A 342 17.42 -12.15 5.30
CA LYS A 342 17.88 -11.63 4.00
C LYS A 342 16.77 -11.47 2.95
N HIS A 343 15.50 -11.44 3.35
CA HIS A 343 14.37 -11.09 2.50
C HIS A 343 14.01 -9.60 2.60
N ALA A 344 13.25 -9.11 1.65
CA ALA A 344 12.73 -7.75 1.69
C ALA A 344 11.56 -7.64 2.68
N SER A 345 11.63 -6.66 3.58
CA SER A 345 10.56 -6.36 4.54
C SER A 345 9.51 -5.41 3.94
N GLY A 346 8.24 -5.60 4.28
CA GLY A 346 7.17 -4.67 3.94
C GLY A 346 7.31 -3.30 4.60
N TRP A 347 6.69 -2.27 3.98
CA TRP A 347 6.56 -0.95 4.60
C TRP A 347 5.93 -1.07 6.01
N PRO A 348 6.36 -0.29 7.01
CA PRO A 348 7.30 0.84 6.97
C PRO A 348 8.78 0.46 7.22
N LYS A 349 9.18 -0.79 7.06
CA LYS A 349 10.55 -1.28 7.28
C LYS A 349 11.03 -0.93 8.70
N LEU A 350 10.28 -1.39 9.71
CA LEU A 350 10.48 -1.04 11.13
C LEU A 350 11.86 -1.43 11.66
N ILE A 351 12.31 -2.63 11.29
CA ILE A 351 13.54 -3.24 11.80
C ILE A 351 14.73 -2.73 10.99
N LYS A 352 15.69 -2.14 11.70
CA LYS A 352 17.00 -1.75 11.13
C LYS A 352 18.05 -2.72 11.61
N LEU A 353 18.99 -3.07 10.73
CA LEU A 353 20.10 -3.96 11.05
C LEU A 353 21.41 -3.18 11.25
N LYS A 354 22.24 -3.66 12.16
CA LYS A 354 23.64 -3.31 12.30
C LYS A 354 24.45 -3.94 11.16
N LYS A 355 25.74 -3.60 11.06
CA LYS A 355 26.65 -4.19 10.05
C LYS A 355 26.83 -5.71 10.19
N ASP A 356 26.72 -6.23 11.39
CA ASP A 356 26.78 -7.67 11.71
C ASP A 356 25.48 -8.43 11.43
N GLY A 357 24.45 -7.76 10.92
CA GLY A 357 23.15 -8.35 10.59
C GLY A 357 22.17 -8.45 11.77
N LYS A 358 22.58 -8.09 12.98
CA LYS A 358 21.69 -8.08 14.14
C LYS A 358 20.78 -6.85 14.16
N PRO A 359 19.58 -6.92 14.75
CA PRO A 359 18.71 -5.76 14.88
C PRO A 359 19.38 -4.68 15.73
N VAL A 360 19.19 -3.42 15.32
CA VAL A 360 19.64 -2.24 16.10
C VAL A 360 18.94 -2.22 17.46
N ASP A 361 17.65 -2.53 17.45
CA ASP A 361 16.83 -2.61 18.66
C ASP A 361 15.98 -3.89 18.63
N PRO A 362 16.26 -4.88 19.49
CA PRO A 362 15.48 -6.11 19.60
C PRO A 362 14.02 -5.89 20.01
N LYS A 363 13.69 -4.85 20.80
CA LYS A 363 12.33 -4.54 21.21
C LYS A 363 11.43 -4.26 19.99
N VAL A 364 11.99 -3.60 18.96
CA VAL A 364 11.28 -3.35 17.71
C VAL A 364 10.91 -4.65 16.99
N VAL A 365 11.75 -5.68 17.07
CA VAL A 365 11.44 -6.99 16.47
C VAL A 365 10.26 -7.64 17.18
N VAL A 366 10.27 -7.62 18.51
CA VAL A 366 9.19 -8.17 19.33
C VAL A 366 7.88 -7.41 19.07
N CYS A 367 7.91 -6.09 19.19
CA CYS A 367 6.73 -5.24 18.95
C CYS A 367 6.15 -5.47 17.54
N ALA A 368 7.01 -5.47 16.50
CA ALA A 368 6.59 -5.66 15.11
C ALA A 368 5.81 -6.96 14.91
N GLY A 369 6.12 -8.02 15.65
CA GLY A 369 5.41 -9.30 15.57
C GLY A 369 3.92 -9.20 15.89
N TYR A 370 3.51 -8.32 16.81
CA TYR A 370 2.09 -8.13 17.15
C TYR A 370 1.29 -7.38 16.08
N PHE A 371 1.97 -6.71 15.16
CA PHE A 371 1.36 -5.88 14.12
C PHE A 371 1.67 -6.37 12.71
N ASP A 372 2.22 -7.58 12.58
CA ASP A 372 2.59 -8.14 11.29
C ASP A 372 1.38 -8.78 10.59
N GLY A 373 1.14 -8.36 9.35
CA GLY A 373 0.06 -8.89 8.52
C GLY A 373 0.11 -10.40 8.32
N VAL A 374 1.31 -11.01 8.37
CA VAL A 374 1.46 -12.47 8.23
C VAL A 374 0.84 -13.24 9.41
N HIS A 375 0.80 -12.64 10.60
CA HIS A 375 0.20 -13.27 11.77
C HIS A 375 -1.32 -13.08 11.80
N PHE A 376 -1.83 -11.90 11.44
CA PHE A 376 -3.28 -11.72 11.24
C PHE A 376 -3.85 -12.66 10.19
N ALA A 377 -3.10 -12.91 9.12
CA ALA A 377 -3.54 -13.76 8.02
C ALA A 377 -3.91 -15.19 8.47
N LYS A 378 -3.29 -15.72 9.52
CA LYS A 378 -3.59 -17.06 10.09
C LYS A 378 -5.03 -17.19 10.62
N ARG A 379 -5.70 -16.08 10.92
CA ARG A 379 -7.02 -16.03 11.55
C ARG A 379 -8.14 -15.69 10.57
N ILE A 380 -7.81 -15.47 9.28
CA ILE A 380 -8.78 -15.13 8.24
C ILE A 380 -9.72 -16.31 7.99
N LYS A 381 -11.03 -16.04 7.94
CA LYS A 381 -12.07 -17.03 7.70
C LYS A 381 -12.91 -16.75 6.44
N CYS A 382 -12.78 -15.57 5.87
CA CYS A 382 -13.53 -15.16 4.68
C CYS A 382 -12.69 -15.27 3.39
N PRO A 383 -13.32 -15.39 2.22
CA PRO A 383 -12.65 -15.24 0.94
C PRO A 383 -11.85 -13.94 0.87
N ILE A 384 -10.57 -14.02 0.45
CA ILE A 384 -9.68 -12.87 0.38
C ILE A 384 -8.93 -12.80 -0.94
N TYR A 385 -8.88 -11.59 -1.52
CA TYR A 385 -8.28 -11.28 -2.81
C TYR A 385 -7.09 -10.34 -2.62
N PHE A 386 -5.90 -10.86 -2.88
CA PHE A 386 -4.65 -10.09 -2.85
C PHE A 386 -4.27 -9.57 -4.23
N SER A 387 -3.47 -8.51 -4.26
CA SER A 387 -2.67 -8.16 -5.43
C SER A 387 -1.26 -7.75 -5.00
N THR A 388 -0.28 -7.95 -5.90
CA THR A 388 1.10 -7.50 -5.66
C THR A 388 1.84 -7.23 -6.96
N GLY A 389 2.79 -6.30 -6.94
CA GLY A 389 3.55 -5.86 -8.09
C GLY A 389 4.99 -6.34 -8.09
N GLY A 390 5.48 -6.80 -9.25
CA GLY A 390 6.82 -7.31 -9.44
C GLY A 390 7.94 -6.29 -9.23
N ILE A 391 7.62 -4.99 -9.29
CA ILE A 391 8.56 -3.90 -9.00
C ILE A 391 8.09 -3.00 -7.86
N ASP A 392 7.31 -3.57 -6.93
CA ASP A 392 6.90 -2.88 -5.72
C ASP A 392 7.95 -3.01 -4.62
N PHE A 393 8.78 -1.97 -4.44
CA PHE A 393 9.81 -1.90 -3.39
C PHE A 393 9.28 -1.32 -2.08
N THR A 394 8.03 -0.86 -2.06
CA THR A 394 7.34 -0.37 -0.86
C THR A 394 6.75 -1.54 -0.07
N CYS A 395 5.96 -2.36 -0.78
CA CYS A 395 5.40 -3.61 -0.25
C CYS A 395 5.88 -4.76 -1.15
N PRO A 396 7.09 -5.29 -0.91
CA PRO A 396 7.70 -6.28 -1.77
C PRO A 396 6.84 -7.52 -1.95
N PRO A 397 6.73 -8.09 -3.17
CA PRO A 397 5.85 -9.22 -3.43
C PRO A 397 6.21 -10.43 -2.57
N SER A 398 7.48 -10.66 -2.25
CA SER A 398 7.90 -11.74 -1.35
C SER A 398 7.28 -11.62 0.06
N SER A 399 7.12 -10.41 0.59
CA SER A 399 6.45 -10.19 1.88
C SER A 399 4.95 -10.41 1.79
N VAL A 400 4.31 -10.02 0.68
CA VAL A 400 2.88 -10.23 0.44
C VAL A 400 2.54 -11.71 0.29
N TYR A 401 3.37 -12.48 -0.44
CA TYR A 401 3.19 -13.94 -0.58
C TYR A 401 3.25 -14.66 0.76
N LYS A 402 4.07 -14.20 1.71
CA LYS A 402 4.11 -14.77 3.07
C LYS A 402 2.79 -14.59 3.83
N ALA A 403 2.16 -13.43 3.71
CA ALA A 403 0.83 -13.22 4.27
C ALA A 403 -0.24 -14.08 3.55
N TYR A 404 -0.18 -14.14 2.22
CA TYR A 404 -1.07 -14.98 1.42
C TYR A 404 -0.99 -16.46 1.80
N HIS A 405 0.22 -17.00 2.01
CA HIS A 405 0.41 -18.41 2.39
C HIS A 405 -0.08 -18.72 3.81
N ASN A 406 -0.05 -17.73 4.71
CA ASN A 406 -0.54 -17.91 6.07
C ASN A 406 -2.07 -17.88 6.20
N VAL A 407 -2.81 -17.50 5.16
CA VAL A 407 -4.27 -17.69 5.14
C VAL A 407 -4.55 -19.19 5.20
N PRO A 408 -5.42 -19.67 6.13
CA PRO A 408 -5.65 -21.09 6.35
C PRO A 408 -6.05 -21.86 5.10
N ASN A 409 -5.64 -23.14 5.05
CA ASN A 409 -6.12 -24.06 4.04
C ASN A 409 -7.64 -24.25 4.22
N GLY A 410 -8.40 -24.28 3.11
CA GLY A 410 -9.86 -24.33 3.14
C GLY A 410 -10.54 -22.95 3.10
N VAL A 411 -9.82 -21.87 3.36
CA VAL A 411 -10.29 -20.50 3.07
C VAL A 411 -9.93 -20.14 1.64
N PHE A 412 -10.93 -19.70 0.86
CA PHE A 412 -10.65 -19.24 -0.50
C PHE A 412 -9.72 -18.02 -0.48
N LYS A 413 -8.61 -18.12 -1.20
CA LYS A 413 -7.64 -17.03 -1.37
C LYS A 413 -7.18 -16.93 -2.81
N ASN A 414 -7.09 -15.73 -3.32
CA ASN A 414 -6.58 -15.43 -4.66
C ASN A 414 -5.48 -14.37 -4.56
N ILE A 415 -4.43 -14.49 -5.36
CA ILE A 415 -3.38 -13.46 -5.49
C ILE A 415 -3.11 -13.17 -6.96
N GLU A 416 -3.24 -11.91 -7.34
CA GLU A 416 -2.88 -11.44 -8.68
C GLU A 416 -1.49 -10.78 -8.64
N TYR A 417 -0.54 -11.38 -9.35
CA TYR A 417 0.82 -10.88 -9.49
C TYR A 417 1.00 -10.18 -10.83
N THR A 418 1.40 -8.91 -10.81
CA THR A 418 1.68 -8.12 -12.02
C THR A 418 3.19 -7.91 -12.15
N PRO A 419 3.92 -8.59 -13.05
CA PRO A 419 5.38 -8.55 -13.10
C PRO A 419 5.95 -7.16 -13.36
N THR A 420 5.27 -6.31 -14.13
CA THR A 420 5.64 -4.91 -14.38
C THR A 420 4.97 -3.92 -13.42
N GLY A 421 4.13 -4.41 -12.50
CA GLY A 421 3.37 -3.59 -11.57
C GLY A 421 4.27 -2.97 -10.49
N ASN A 422 4.06 -1.68 -10.22
CA ASN A 422 4.61 -0.98 -9.07
C ASN A 422 3.57 -0.91 -7.94
N HIS A 423 3.87 -0.19 -6.87
CA HIS A 423 3.00 -0.02 -5.70
C HIS A 423 1.58 0.50 -6.00
N GLY A 424 1.39 1.24 -7.08
CA GLY A 424 0.06 1.77 -7.48
C GLY A 424 -0.56 1.07 -8.69
N GLY A 425 0.20 0.18 -9.35
CA GLY A 425 -0.18 -0.44 -10.62
C GLY A 425 -0.74 -1.86 -10.54
N SER A 426 -0.76 -2.45 -9.35
CA SER A 426 -1.23 -3.82 -9.16
C SER A 426 -2.60 -3.82 -8.50
N LYS A 427 -3.58 -4.47 -9.14
CA LYS A 427 -4.96 -4.59 -8.65
C LYS A 427 -5.44 -6.01 -8.87
N ASN A 428 -6.31 -6.50 -8.02
CA ASN A 428 -6.99 -7.77 -8.25
C ASN A 428 -8.23 -7.53 -9.12
N LYS A 429 -8.20 -8.03 -10.36
CA LYS A 429 -9.24 -7.80 -11.37
C LYS A 429 -10.46 -8.67 -11.13
N SER A 430 -10.30 -9.83 -10.52
CA SER A 430 -11.41 -10.79 -10.28
C SER A 430 -12.27 -10.43 -9.06
N PHE A 431 -11.78 -9.54 -8.18
CA PHE A 431 -12.46 -9.19 -6.94
C PHE A 431 -13.89 -8.66 -7.16
N GLU A 432 -14.06 -7.72 -8.07
CA GLU A 432 -15.35 -7.03 -8.23
C GLU A 432 -16.47 -8.00 -8.66
N SER A 433 -16.21 -8.84 -9.65
CA SER A 433 -17.19 -9.85 -10.11
C SER A 433 -17.49 -10.88 -9.04
N ALA A 434 -16.47 -11.32 -8.29
CA ALA A 434 -16.65 -12.28 -7.21
C ALA A 434 -17.43 -11.68 -6.02
N MET A 435 -17.16 -10.43 -5.66
CA MET A 435 -17.92 -9.70 -4.63
C MET A 435 -19.40 -9.56 -5.01
N LEU A 436 -19.69 -9.17 -6.27
CA LEU A 436 -21.07 -9.05 -6.74
C LEU A 436 -21.81 -10.38 -6.80
N LYS A 437 -21.10 -11.51 -6.98
CA LYS A 437 -21.67 -12.84 -6.84
C LYS A 437 -21.96 -13.15 -5.38
N HIS A 438 -21.00 -12.94 -4.49
CA HIS A 438 -21.11 -13.19 -3.06
C HIS A 438 -22.33 -12.52 -2.40
N ILE A 439 -22.63 -11.27 -2.75
CA ILE A 439 -23.78 -10.55 -2.16
C ILE A 439 -25.15 -10.99 -2.69
N LYS A 440 -25.20 -11.90 -3.69
CA LYS A 440 -26.44 -12.48 -4.23
C LYS A 440 -26.78 -13.83 -3.61
N GLU A 441 -25.80 -14.43 -2.93
CA GLU A 441 -25.91 -15.69 -2.18
C GLU A 441 -26.40 -15.42 -0.74
#